data_5d0eb251f8e3d1991892e3c09b82b585
#
_entry.id   5d0eb251f8e3d1991892e3c09b82b585
#
_cell.length_a   1.000
_cell.length_b   1.000
_cell.length_c   1.000
_cell.angle_alpha   90.00
_cell.angle_beta   90.00
_cell.angle_gamma   90.00
#
_symmetry.space_group_name_H-M   'P 1'
#
loop_
_entity.id
_entity.type
_entity.pdbx_description
1 polymer ?
#
loop_
_entity_poly.entity_id
_entity_poly.type
_entity_poly.pdbx_seq_one_letter_code
_entity_poly.pdbx_strand_id
1 'polypeptide(L)'
;MRIVHLSDIHLSKTNYDEFHDNYREALINDLADFHSTNKIDLIVITGDLVDKGGHSLMEMNEFKLFKSPYEVFEKIFIKPISSILGLGNENFLFIPGNHDINENGILWVDEKSMKEKINKETIKQQLELNKLGFNSSNDRIKLFKEFEEAFHKDTINYEYSNNESVYIYKYDSNKKVGFILINDSWRCSTCKLEDKKLNNHFFGAKQLYWAIQKLHSLDLNLDRIICLFHHSVDDFTEKNEIVKFLLNKDVDLFLFGHHHSIKSEKIFNPAGSCFGFRGRAALNKPDEEIDKFQPGYQIIDIDLFSNRIREIHHRKYVFENPQFVYDTQSAPPKGIDNNSSYGGNGYEFPHKKSKSNYLEELKVEDFKRD
;
A
#
# COMPACT_ATOMS: atom_id res chain seq x y z
N MET A 1 -13.01 6.01 11.91
CA MET A 1 -12.59 5.78 10.50
C MET A 1 -12.31 4.30 10.32
N ARG A 2 -12.90 3.70 9.28
CA ARG A 2 -12.73 2.27 8.97
C ARG A 2 -12.00 2.10 7.65
N ILE A 3 -10.87 1.40 7.68
CA ILE A 3 -10.04 1.11 6.50
C ILE A 3 -10.09 -0.39 6.22
N VAL A 4 -10.45 -0.78 5.01
CA VAL A 4 -10.22 -2.12 4.48
C VAL A 4 -8.82 -2.15 3.89
N HIS A 5 -7.98 -3.08 4.34
CA HIS A 5 -6.63 -3.27 3.84
C HIS A 5 -6.52 -4.60 3.09
N LEU A 6 -6.37 -4.49 1.79
CA LEU A 6 -6.11 -5.57 0.83
C LEU A 6 -4.66 -5.49 0.37
N SER A 7 -4.08 -6.61 -0.03
CA SER A 7 -2.74 -6.70 -0.62
C SER A 7 -2.63 -7.94 -1.49
N ASP A 8 -1.67 -7.97 -2.40
CA ASP A 8 -1.28 -9.20 -3.11
C ASP A 8 -2.48 -9.94 -3.75
N ILE A 9 -3.23 -9.22 -4.59
CA ILE A 9 -4.39 -9.75 -5.32
C ILE A 9 -3.92 -10.67 -6.45
N HIS A 10 -2.84 -10.28 -7.17
CA HIS A 10 -2.24 -11.02 -8.26
C HIS A 10 -3.25 -11.47 -9.32
N LEU A 11 -4.18 -10.58 -9.68
CA LEU A 11 -5.22 -10.93 -10.66
C LEU A 11 -4.56 -11.36 -11.99
N SER A 12 -4.90 -12.55 -12.44
CA SER A 12 -4.26 -13.21 -13.56
C SER A 12 -5.21 -14.20 -14.21
N LYS A 13 -4.88 -14.67 -15.40
CA LYS A 13 -5.63 -15.75 -16.06
C LYS A 13 -5.75 -17.01 -15.18
N THR A 14 -4.75 -17.27 -14.34
CA THR A 14 -4.71 -18.49 -13.50
C THR A 14 -5.77 -18.52 -12.40
N ASN A 15 -6.06 -17.35 -11.79
CA ASN A 15 -7.02 -17.26 -10.69
C ASN A 15 -8.32 -16.54 -11.10
N TYR A 16 -8.47 -16.19 -12.37
CA TYR A 16 -9.62 -15.41 -12.84
C TYR A 16 -10.95 -16.15 -12.70
N ASP A 17 -11.02 -17.43 -13.04
CA ASP A 17 -12.26 -18.19 -12.96
C ASP A 17 -12.76 -18.24 -11.51
N GLU A 18 -11.90 -18.57 -10.56
CA GLU A 18 -12.27 -18.55 -9.14
C GLU A 18 -12.64 -17.14 -8.65
N PHE A 19 -11.89 -16.14 -9.09
CA PHE A 19 -12.21 -14.74 -8.78
C PHE A 19 -13.60 -14.37 -9.28
N HIS A 20 -13.90 -14.71 -10.53
CA HIS A 20 -15.15 -14.31 -11.20
C HIS A 20 -16.36 -15.05 -10.65
N ASP A 21 -16.22 -16.37 -10.42
CA ASP A 21 -17.36 -17.25 -10.11
C ASP A 21 -17.70 -17.26 -8.61
N ASN A 22 -16.71 -17.06 -7.74
CA ASN A 22 -16.87 -17.27 -6.30
C ASN A 22 -16.33 -16.13 -5.45
N TYR A 23 -15.03 -15.80 -5.60
CA TYR A 23 -14.32 -14.94 -4.67
C TYR A 23 -14.89 -13.52 -4.62
N ARG A 24 -15.16 -12.92 -5.78
CA ARG A 24 -15.65 -11.54 -5.89
C ARG A 24 -16.95 -11.33 -5.16
N GLU A 25 -17.91 -12.24 -5.34
CA GLU A 25 -19.21 -12.17 -4.67
C GLU A 25 -19.03 -12.35 -3.14
N ALA A 26 -18.24 -13.32 -2.71
CA ALA A 26 -17.92 -13.52 -1.31
C ALA A 26 -17.29 -12.28 -0.66
N LEU A 27 -16.32 -11.64 -1.35
CA LEU A 27 -15.69 -10.41 -0.87
C LEU A 27 -16.70 -9.25 -0.75
N ILE A 28 -17.51 -9.04 -1.78
CA ILE A 28 -18.51 -7.96 -1.79
C ILE A 28 -19.53 -8.16 -0.67
N ASN A 29 -20.02 -9.37 -0.45
CA ASN A 29 -20.99 -9.67 0.59
C ASN A 29 -20.39 -9.41 1.98
N ASP A 30 -19.18 -9.87 2.22
CA ASP A 30 -18.49 -9.65 3.50
C ASP A 30 -18.23 -8.15 3.77
N LEU A 31 -17.78 -7.41 2.76
CA LEU A 31 -17.59 -5.97 2.85
C LEU A 31 -18.92 -5.23 3.08
N ALA A 32 -20.00 -5.64 2.43
CA ALA A 32 -21.32 -5.04 2.60
C ALA A 32 -21.85 -5.26 4.03
N ASP A 33 -21.65 -6.44 4.61
CA ASP A 33 -22.01 -6.72 5.99
C ASP A 33 -21.27 -5.80 6.97
N PHE A 34 -19.96 -5.64 6.80
CA PHE A 34 -19.19 -4.69 7.58
C PHE A 34 -19.61 -3.24 7.37
N HIS A 35 -19.87 -2.85 6.12
CA HIS A 35 -20.31 -1.49 5.76
C HIS A 35 -21.67 -1.16 6.37
N SER A 36 -22.59 -2.13 6.47
CA SER A 36 -23.91 -1.95 7.08
C SER A 36 -23.86 -1.68 8.59
N THR A 37 -22.85 -2.24 9.27
CA THR A 37 -22.68 -2.05 10.72
C THR A 37 -21.94 -0.75 11.07
N ASN A 38 -20.93 -0.41 10.29
CA ASN A 38 -20.18 0.82 10.39
C ASN A 38 -19.53 1.10 9.04
N LYS A 39 -19.80 2.28 8.48
CA LYS A 39 -19.37 2.67 7.13
C LYS A 39 -17.88 2.41 6.91
N ILE A 40 -17.55 1.76 5.79
CA ILE A 40 -16.17 1.69 5.28
C ILE A 40 -15.85 3.06 4.67
N ASP A 41 -14.80 3.68 5.15
CA ASP A 41 -14.33 4.98 4.68
C ASP A 41 -13.37 4.85 3.51
N LEU A 42 -12.44 3.90 3.60
CA LEU A 42 -11.39 3.69 2.60
C LEU A 42 -11.13 2.21 2.35
N ILE A 43 -10.81 1.89 1.12
CA ILE A 43 -10.23 0.61 0.69
C ILE A 43 -8.80 0.90 0.23
N VAL A 44 -7.83 0.32 0.92
CA VAL A 44 -6.40 0.49 0.67
C VAL A 44 -5.84 -0.82 0.11
N ILE A 45 -5.13 -0.76 -1.02
CA ILE A 45 -4.50 -1.92 -1.66
C ILE A 45 -3.00 -1.69 -1.71
N THR A 46 -2.25 -2.48 -0.93
CA THR A 46 -0.80 -2.31 -0.80
C THR A 46 0.00 -3.16 -1.79
N GLY A 47 -0.30 -3.00 -3.08
CA GLY A 47 0.47 -3.55 -4.18
C GLY A 47 0.03 -4.93 -4.68
N ASP A 48 0.65 -5.33 -5.78
CA ASP A 48 0.40 -6.58 -6.50
C ASP A 48 -1.08 -6.73 -6.90
N LEU A 49 -1.60 -5.71 -7.60
CA LEU A 49 -2.97 -5.71 -8.11
C LEU A 49 -3.15 -6.79 -9.17
N VAL A 50 -2.17 -6.89 -10.08
CA VAL A 50 -2.13 -7.89 -11.15
C VAL A 50 -0.85 -8.72 -11.07
N ASP A 51 -0.83 -9.91 -11.66
CA ASP A 51 0.39 -10.73 -11.70
C ASP A 51 1.24 -10.40 -12.93
N LYS A 52 2.55 -10.19 -12.72
CA LYS A 52 3.57 -9.98 -13.77
C LYS A 52 3.16 -8.95 -14.82
N GLY A 53 2.77 -7.75 -14.37
CA GLY A 53 2.32 -6.68 -15.26
C GLY A 53 1.00 -6.97 -15.99
N GLY A 54 0.25 -7.98 -15.55
CA GLY A 54 -1.06 -8.35 -16.09
C GLY A 54 -1.02 -9.00 -17.48
N HIS A 55 0.13 -9.47 -17.95
CA HIS A 55 0.24 -10.03 -19.32
C HIS A 55 -0.73 -11.19 -19.55
N SER A 56 -0.80 -12.15 -18.61
CA SER A 56 -1.68 -13.31 -18.75
C SER A 56 -3.16 -12.94 -18.79
N LEU A 57 -3.53 -11.89 -18.06
CA LEU A 57 -4.90 -11.36 -18.06
C LEU A 57 -5.26 -10.75 -19.42
N MET A 58 -4.34 -10.00 -20.04
CA MET A 58 -4.55 -9.38 -21.35
C MET A 58 -4.55 -10.37 -22.53
N GLU A 59 -4.09 -11.62 -22.33
CA GLU A 59 -4.21 -12.69 -23.32
C GLU A 59 -5.63 -13.26 -23.43
N MET A 60 -6.49 -13.01 -22.43
CA MET A 60 -7.86 -13.50 -22.41
C MET A 60 -8.71 -12.78 -23.45
N ASN A 61 -9.55 -13.54 -24.18
CA ASN A 61 -10.34 -12.98 -25.31
C ASN A 61 -11.27 -11.85 -24.88
N GLU A 62 -11.84 -11.95 -23.70
CA GLU A 62 -12.78 -10.97 -23.13
C GLU A 62 -12.13 -9.62 -22.78
N PHE A 63 -10.81 -9.60 -22.61
CA PHE A 63 -10.07 -8.40 -22.22
C PHE A 63 -9.28 -7.74 -23.37
N LYS A 64 -9.30 -8.29 -24.57
CA LYS A 64 -8.56 -7.77 -25.73
C LYS A 64 -8.93 -6.34 -26.13
N LEU A 65 -10.09 -5.84 -25.74
CA LEU A 65 -10.52 -4.48 -26.04
C LEU A 65 -10.06 -3.44 -25.03
N PHE A 66 -9.50 -3.87 -23.91
CA PHE A 66 -8.94 -2.98 -22.90
C PHE A 66 -7.53 -2.56 -23.28
N LYS A 67 -7.14 -1.34 -22.89
CA LYS A 67 -5.82 -0.78 -23.21
C LYS A 67 -4.75 -1.23 -22.22
N SER A 68 -5.16 -1.57 -21.00
CA SER A 68 -4.23 -1.99 -19.94
C SER A 68 -4.87 -3.00 -18.99
N PRO A 69 -4.07 -3.82 -18.29
CA PRO A 69 -4.58 -4.74 -17.28
C PRO A 69 -5.24 -4.01 -16.10
N TYR A 70 -4.88 -2.75 -15.85
CA TYR A 70 -5.46 -1.94 -14.79
C TYR A 70 -6.85 -1.42 -15.13
N GLU A 71 -7.14 -1.16 -16.42
CA GLU A 71 -8.54 -0.91 -16.86
C GLU A 71 -9.42 -2.15 -16.61
N VAL A 72 -8.87 -3.36 -16.84
CA VAL A 72 -9.56 -4.61 -16.50
C VAL A 72 -9.78 -4.68 -15.00
N PHE A 73 -8.72 -4.49 -14.21
CA PHE A 73 -8.77 -4.51 -12.74
C PHE A 73 -9.83 -3.51 -12.21
N GLU A 74 -9.82 -2.28 -12.69
CA GLU A 74 -10.83 -1.29 -12.32
C GLU A 74 -12.24 -1.82 -12.59
N LYS A 75 -12.49 -2.34 -13.80
CA LYS A 75 -13.81 -2.78 -14.21
C LYS A 75 -14.33 -3.97 -13.42
N ILE A 76 -13.50 -4.98 -13.16
CA ILE A 76 -13.97 -6.25 -12.60
C ILE A 76 -13.77 -6.36 -11.08
N PHE A 77 -12.86 -5.55 -10.50
CA PHE A 77 -12.56 -5.55 -9.07
C PHE A 77 -13.10 -4.28 -8.40
N ILE A 78 -12.64 -3.08 -8.80
CA ILE A 78 -12.99 -1.83 -8.11
C ILE A 78 -14.45 -1.46 -8.31
N LYS A 79 -14.95 -1.40 -9.56
CA LYS A 79 -16.30 -0.93 -9.87
C LYS A 79 -17.43 -1.74 -9.21
N PRO A 80 -17.39 -3.08 -9.14
CA PRO A 80 -18.41 -3.84 -8.41
C PRO A 80 -18.47 -3.50 -6.92
N ILE A 81 -17.32 -3.38 -6.26
CA ILE A 81 -17.22 -3.00 -4.84
C ILE A 81 -17.73 -1.56 -4.66
N SER A 82 -17.25 -0.62 -5.48
CA SER A 82 -17.67 0.79 -5.50
C SER A 82 -19.18 0.92 -5.62
N SER A 83 -19.78 0.20 -6.57
CA SER A 83 -21.22 0.26 -6.83
C SER A 83 -22.07 -0.26 -5.67
N ILE A 84 -21.68 -1.36 -5.04
CA ILE A 84 -22.44 -1.97 -3.92
C ILE A 84 -22.30 -1.16 -2.64
N LEU A 85 -21.09 -0.65 -2.36
CA LEU A 85 -20.83 0.11 -1.14
C LEU A 85 -21.11 1.61 -1.28
N GLY A 86 -21.44 2.10 -2.48
CA GLY A 86 -21.64 3.53 -2.74
C GLY A 86 -20.37 4.37 -2.51
N LEU A 87 -19.20 3.83 -2.86
CA LEU A 87 -17.90 4.48 -2.70
C LEU A 87 -17.45 5.13 -4.01
N GLY A 88 -16.86 6.33 -3.94
CA GLY A 88 -16.24 7.01 -5.09
C GLY A 88 -14.76 6.63 -5.26
N ASN A 89 -14.10 7.18 -6.29
CA ASN A 89 -12.67 6.96 -6.53
C ASN A 89 -11.81 7.44 -5.36
N GLU A 90 -12.21 8.49 -4.68
CA GLU A 90 -11.56 9.05 -3.49
C GLU A 90 -11.51 8.10 -2.30
N ASN A 91 -12.30 7.03 -2.31
CA ASN A 91 -12.33 6.02 -1.27
C ASN A 91 -11.38 4.83 -1.54
N PHE A 92 -10.72 4.79 -2.70
CA PHE A 92 -9.76 3.75 -3.04
C PHE A 92 -8.36 4.34 -3.11
N LEU A 93 -7.43 3.74 -2.37
CA LEU A 93 -6.00 4.09 -2.43
C LEU A 93 -5.22 2.83 -2.78
N PHE A 94 -4.27 2.93 -3.69
CA PHE A 94 -3.44 1.80 -4.08
C PHE A 94 -2.02 2.26 -4.43
N ILE A 95 -1.09 1.37 -4.23
CA ILE A 95 0.32 1.52 -4.58
C ILE A 95 0.76 0.34 -5.44
N PRO A 96 1.84 0.44 -6.20
CA PRO A 96 2.33 -0.70 -6.95
C PRO A 96 3.09 -1.68 -6.06
N GLY A 97 2.98 -2.97 -6.38
CA GLY A 97 3.85 -4.02 -5.87
C GLY A 97 4.85 -4.51 -6.93
N ASN A 98 5.67 -5.50 -6.60
CA ASN A 98 6.69 -6.00 -7.52
C ASN A 98 6.10 -6.83 -8.68
N HIS A 99 4.86 -7.29 -8.60
CA HIS A 99 4.15 -7.92 -9.71
C HIS A 99 3.40 -6.93 -10.59
N ASP A 100 3.26 -5.67 -10.17
CA ASP A 100 2.64 -4.62 -11.00
C ASP A 100 3.61 -4.04 -12.05
N ILE A 101 4.84 -4.54 -12.14
CA ILE A 101 5.80 -4.10 -13.14
C ILE A 101 5.61 -4.80 -14.49
N ASN A 102 5.73 -4.04 -15.56
CA ASN A 102 5.84 -4.56 -16.92
C ASN A 102 7.30 -4.86 -17.25
N GLU A 103 7.70 -6.14 -17.19
CA GLU A 103 9.08 -6.53 -17.49
C GLU A 103 9.52 -6.20 -18.92
N ASN A 104 8.60 -6.08 -19.87
CA ASN A 104 8.89 -5.66 -21.22
C ASN A 104 9.37 -4.20 -21.30
N GLY A 105 9.05 -3.38 -20.29
CA GLY A 105 9.57 -2.02 -20.12
C GLY A 105 11.00 -1.98 -19.55
N ILE A 106 11.63 -3.13 -19.23
CA ILE A 106 12.98 -3.16 -18.67
C ILE A 106 14.02 -3.25 -19.80
N LEU A 107 14.85 -2.22 -19.93
CA LEU A 107 16.00 -2.26 -20.79
C LEU A 107 17.15 -3.00 -20.07
N TRP A 108 17.22 -4.32 -20.28
CA TRP A 108 18.09 -5.24 -19.54
C TRP A 108 19.59 -4.91 -19.62
N VAL A 109 20.04 -4.29 -20.71
CA VAL A 109 21.45 -3.85 -20.87
C VAL A 109 21.77 -2.74 -19.88
N ASP A 110 20.88 -1.75 -19.78
CA ASP A 110 21.01 -0.63 -18.83
C ASP A 110 20.88 -1.13 -17.39
N GLU A 111 19.95 -2.03 -17.15
CA GLU A 111 19.74 -2.63 -15.84
C GLU A 111 20.98 -3.35 -15.31
N LYS A 112 21.63 -4.16 -16.14
CA LYS A 112 22.90 -4.83 -15.79
C LYS A 112 24.02 -3.83 -15.50
N SER A 113 24.17 -2.80 -16.36
CA SER A 113 25.18 -1.75 -16.15
C SER A 113 24.94 -0.94 -14.87
N MET A 114 23.70 -0.68 -14.54
CA MET A 114 23.31 0.07 -13.34
C MET A 114 23.51 -0.71 -12.04
N LYS A 115 23.31 -2.04 -12.07
CA LYS A 115 23.43 -2.90 -10.87
C LYS A 115 24.77 -2.77 -10.15
N GLU A 116 25.85 -2.66 -10.89
CA GLU A 116 27.20 -2.53 -10.35
C GLU A 116 27.50 -1.11 -9.80
N LYS A 117 26.73 -0.11 -10.25
CA LYS A 117 26.98 1.31 -9.97
C LYS A 117 25.97 1.92 -9.02
N ILE A 118 24.89 1.19 -8.69
CA ILE A 118 23.81 1.74 -7.92
C ILE A 118 24.22 1.93 -6.46
N ASN A 119 24.01 3.12 -5.95
CA ASN A 119 24.23 3.52 -4.57
C ASN A 119 23.20 4.59 -4.20
N LYS A 120 23.19 5.06 -2.96
CA LYS A 120 22.21 6.05 -2.46
C LYS A 120 22.15 7.33 -3.30
N GLU A 121 23.28 7.81 -3.80
CA GLU A 121 23.33 9.04 -4.61
C GLU A 121 22.75 8.81 -6.00
N THR A 122 23.13 7.72 -6.66
CA THR A 122 22.58 7.37 -7.99
C THR A 122 21.08 7.09 -7.92
N ILE A 123 20.57 6.50 -6.81
CA ILE A 123 19.14 6.32 -6.57
C ILE A 123 18.42 7.66 -6.50
N LYS A 124 18.94 8.60 -5.71
CA LYS A 124 18.36 9.94 -5.61
C LYS A 124 18.28 10.61 -6.98
N GLN A 125 19.35 10.56 -7.78
CA GLN A 125 19.37 11.12 -9.14
C GLN A 125 18.32 10.43 -10.04
N GLN A 126 18.17 9.12 -9.97
CA GLN A 126 17.14 8.40 -10.74
C GLN A 126 15.73 8.82 -10.34
N LEU A 127 15.45 8.93 -9.05
CA LEU A 127 14.15 9.41 -8.57
C LEU A 127 13.85 10.85 -9.01
N GLU A 128 14.85 11.72 -9.07
CA GLU A 128 14.70 13.07 -9.60
C GLU A 128 14.39 13.06 -11.11
N LEU A 129 15.04 12.19 -11.87
CA LEU A 129 14.72 11.99 -13.30
C LEU A 129 13.32 11.43 -13.51
N ASN A 130 12.88 10.50 -12.66
CA ASN A 130 11.54 9.92 -12.75
C ASN A 130 10.44 10.97 -12.62
N LYS A 131 10.66 12.05 -11.87
CA LYS A 131 9.70 13.17 -11.76
C LYS A 131 9.47 13.88 -13.07
N LEU A 132 10.44 13.86 -13.98
CA LEU A 132 10.35 14.53 -15.27
C LEU A 132 9.56 13.74 -16.31
N GLY A 133 9.31 12.45 -16.05
CA GLY A 133 8.59 11.56 -16.95
C GLY A 133 9.10 10.14 -16.91
N PHE A 134 8.51 9.27 -17.74
CA PHE A 134 8.95 7.91 -17.87
C PHE A 134 10.17 7.82 -18.79
N ASN A 135 11.10 6.96 -18.44
CA ASN A 135 12.36 6.71 -19.17
C ASN A 135 12.77 5.24 -18.98
N SER A 136 13.87 4.81 -19.57
CA SER A 136 14.33 3.41 -19.51
C SER A 136 14.52 2.85 -18.08
N SER A 137 14.65 3.71 -17.08
CA SER A 137 14.83 3.26 -15.70
C SER A 137 13.52 2.97 -14.95
N ASN A 138 12.42 3.61 -15.34
CA ASN A 138 11.12 3.49 -14.66
C ASN A 138 9.94 3.14 -15.59
N ASP A 139 10.19 2.87 -16.88
CA ASP A 139 9.14 2.49 -17.85
C ASP A 139 8.38 1.23 -17.43
N ARG A 140 9.04 0.36 -16.65
CA ARG A 140 8.44 -0.86 -16.09
C ARG A 140 7.20 -0.61 -15.24
N ILE A 141 7.08 0.57 -14.59
CA ILE A 141 5.95 0.92 -13.72
C ILE A 141 4.96 1.88 -14.39
N LYS A 142 5.22 2.27 -15.63
CA LYS A 142 4.45 3.28 -16.36
C LYS A 142 2.96 2.97 -16.43
N LEU A 143 2.59 1.76 -16.82
CA LEU A 143 1.17 1.38 -16.95
C LEU A 143 0.40 1.54 -15.64
N PHE A 144 1.01 1.17 -14.51
CA PHE A 144 0.42 1.37 -13.20
C PHE A 144 0.26 2.85 -12.87
N LYS A 145 1.29 3.63 -13.08
CA LYS A 145 1.28 5.06 -12.74
C LYS A 145 0.35 5.88 -13.63
N GLU A 146 0.22 5.53 -14.92
CA GLU A 146 -0.77 6.13 -15.81
C GLU A 146 -2.21 5.79 -15.36
N PHE A 147 -2.43 4.57 -14.88
CA PHE A 147 -3.71 4.17 -14.29
C PHE A 147 -4.01 4.97 -13.02
N GLU A 148 -3.06 5.07 -12.08
CA GLU A 148 -3.20 5.85 -10.85
C GLU A 148 -3.57 7.31 -11.14
N GLU A 149 -2.84 7.95 -12.08
CA GLU A 149 -3.09 9.34 -12.48
C GLU A 149 -4.50 9.50 -13.06
N ALA A 150 -4.89 8.62 -14.00
CA ALA A 150 -6.19 8.66 -14.62
C ALA A 150 -7.34 8.40 -13.64
N PHE A 151 -7.16 7.48 -12.70
CA PHE A 151 -8.15 7.10 -11.69
C PHE A 151 -8.41 8.25 -10.71
N HIS A 152 -7.35 8.93 -10.27
CA HIS A 152 -7.43 9.99 -9.27
C HIS A 152 -7.47 11.42 -9.83
N LYS A 153 -7.55 11.60 -11.15
CA LYS A 153 -7.49 12.93 -11.81
C LYS A 153 -8.48 13.96 -11.26
N ASP A 154 -9.65 13.51 -10.81
CA ASP A 154 -10.73 14.35 -10.28
C ASP A 154 -10.83 14.23 -8.73
N THR A 155 -9.93 13.51 -8.09
CA THR A 155 -9.92 13.34 -6.63
C THR A 155 -9.32 14.57 -5.96
N ILE A 156 -10.16 15.30 -5.21
CA ILE A 156 -9.74 16.51 -4.49
C ILE A 156 -8.70 16.16 -3.40
N ASN A 157 -7.64 16.95 -3.29
CA ASN A 157 -6.52 16.75 -2.35
C ASN A 157 -5.70 15.48 -2.61
N TYR A 158 -5.77 14.91 -3.79
CA TYR A 158 -4.85 13.90 -4.28
C TYR A 158 -3.79 14.56 -5.16
N GLU A 159 -2.54 14.36 -4.81
CA GLU A 159 -1.41 14.90 -5.55
C GLU A 159 -0.54 13.77 -6.09
N TYR A 160 -0.66 13.55 -7.38
CA TYR A 160 0.07 12.53 -8.13
C TYR A 160 1.55 12.89 -8.33
N SER A 161 2.39 11.88 -8.42
CA SER A 161 3.76 11.94 -8.94
C SER A 161 4.18 10.56 -9.48
N ASN A 162 5.14 10.50 -10.39
CA ASN A 162 5.67 9.23 -10.93
C ASN A 162 6.40 8.38 -9.87
N ASN A 163 6.80 8.97 -8.77
CA ASN A 163 7.38 8.28 -7.62
C ASN A 163 6.30 8.09 -6.54
N GLU A 164 6.30 8.98 -5.57
CA GLU A 164 5.33 9.03 -4.47
C GLU A 164 4.09 9.84 -4.85
N SER A 165 2.93 9.46 -4.33
CA SER A 165 1.72 10.29 -4.34
C SER A 165 1.28 10.58 -2.91
N VAL A 166 0.45 11.60 -2.72
CA VAL A 166 -0.12 11.94 -1.41
C VAL A 166 -1.59 12.25 -1.53
N TYR A 167 -2.31 11.98 -0.45
CA TYR A 167 -3.75 12.23 -0.37
C TYR A 167 -4.14 12.72 1.02
N ILE A 168 -5.09 13.67 1.10
CA ILE A 168 -5.68 14.10 2.36
C ILE A 168 -7.15 13.70 2.39
N TYR A 169 -7.47 12.70 3.21
CA TYR A 169 -8.81 12.28 3.49
C TYR A 169 -9.44 13.13 4.59
N LYS A 170 -10.58 13.76 4.29
CA LYS A 170 -11.37 14.51 5.27
C LYS A 170 -12.43 13.57 5.86
N TYR A 171 -12.18 13.10 7.07
CA TYR A 171 -13.11 12.21 7.78
C TYR A 171 -14.38 12.93 8.20
N ASP A 172 -14.22 14.13 8.75
CA ASP A 172 -15.31 15.07 9.07
C ASP A 172 -14.82 16.52 8.95
N SER A 173 -15.60 17.48 9.47
CA SER A 173 -15.24 18.90 9.45
C SER A 173 -13.94 19.22 10.22
N ASN A 174 -13.56 18.38 11.19
CA ASN A 174 -12.48 18.65 12.14
C ASN A 174 -11.34 17.63 12.07
N LYS A 175 -11.51 16.49 11.39
CA LYS A 175 -10.55 15.38 11.35
C LYS A 175 -10.05 15.10 9.94
N LYS A 176 -8.73 15.14 9.78
CA LYS A 176 -8.04 14.92 8.51
C LYS A 176 -6.92 13.92 8.66
N VAL A 177 -6.82 13.00 7.72
CA VAL A 177 -5.77 11.98 7.68
C VAL A 177 -4.98 12.14 6.39
N GLY A 178 -3.67 12.33 6.51
CA GLY A 178 -2.75 12.35 5.39
C GLY A 178 -2.29 10.94 5.03
N PHE A 179 -2.31 10.63 3.75
CA PHE A 179 -1.77 9.37 3.21
C PHE A 179 -0.53 9.66 2.38
N ILE A 180 0.51 8.86 2.60
CA ILE A 180 1.74 8.82 1.79
C ILE A 180 1.71 7.50 1.02
N LEU A 181 1.69 7.57 -0.31
CA LEU A 181 1.63 6.43 -1.21
C LEU A 181 3.00 6.30 -1.90
N ILE A 182 3.78 5.30 -1.52
CA ILE A 182 5.15 5.12 -2.00
C ILE A 182 5.20 4.10 -3.13
N ASN A 183 5.90 4.44 -4.19
CA ASN A 183 6.30 3.48 -5.21
C ASN A 183 7.65 2.87 -4.82
N ASP A 184 7.63 1.84 -3.99
CA ASP A 184 8.83 1.09 -3.59
C ASP A 184 9.18 -0.05 -4.56
N SER A 185 8.36 -0.23 -5.60
CA SER A 185 8.56 -1.23 -6.66
C SER A 185 9.20 -0.67 -7.93
N TRP A 186 9.54 0.63 -7.96
CA TRP A 186 10.05 1.33 -9.15
C TRP A 186 11.29 0.68 -9.78
N ARG A 187 12.05 -0.09 -9.02
CA ARG A 187 13.23 -0.83 -9.51
C ARG A 187 13.10 -2.35 -9.40
N CYS A 188 11.94 -2.86 -9.05
CA CYS A 188 11.72 -4.28 -9.01
C CYS A 188 11.91 -4.92 -10.39
N SER A 189 12.31 -6.17 -10.37
CA SER A 189 12.38 -7.05 -11.54
C SER A 189 12.08 -8.45 -11.06
N THR A 190 11.28 -9.20 -11.79
CA THR A 190 11.07 -10.60 -11.47
C THR A 190 12.30 -11.41 -11.86
N CYS A 191 12.57 -12.46 -11.15
CA CYS A 191 13.42 -13.65 -11.39
C CYS A 191 14.75 -13.56 -12.18
N LYS A 192 14.92 -12.74 -13.21
CA LYS A 192 16.09 -12.80 -14.09
C LYS A 192 17.37 -12.14 -13.55
N LEU A 193 17.27 -11.43 -12.46
CA LEU A 193 18.39 -10.72 -11.85
C LEU A 193 18.76 -11.28 -10.48
N GLU A 194 18.39 -12.52 -10.20
CA GLU A 194 18.77 -13.26 -8.99
C GLU A 194 20.27 -13.54 -8.87
N ASP A 195 21.07 -12.51 -8.88
CA ASP A 195 22.35 -12.59 -8.22
C ASP A 195 22.12 -12.26 -6.74
N LYS A 196 21.91 -13.31 -5.92
CA LYS A 196 21.64 -13.22 -4.48
C LYS A 196 22.73 -12.47 -3.70
N LYS A 197 23.85 -12.14 -4.33
CA LYS A 197 24.94 -11.35 -3.74
C LYS A 197 24.72 -9.84 -3.90
N LEU A 198 23.83 -9.41 -4.80
CA LEU A 198 23.53 -8.00 -5.02
C LEU A 198 22.09 -7.74 -4.60
N ASN A 199 21.85 -7.71 -3.30
CA ASN A 199 20.55 -7.34 -2.73
C ASN A 199 20.35 -5.82 -2.93
N ASN A 200 20.13 -5.41 -4.17
CA ASN A 200 19.96 -4.03 -4.61
C ASN A 200 18.48 -3.63 -4.62
N HIS A 201 17.74 -4.08 -3.63
CA HIS A 201 16.38 -3.64 -3.45
C HIS A 201 16.39 -2.29 -2.72
N PHE A 202 16.05 -1.25 -3.45
CA PHE A 202 16.07 0.11 -2.95
C PHE A 202 14.66 0.69 -2.88
N PHE A 203 14.31 1.16 -1.71
CA PHE A 203 13.07 1.86 -1.45
C PHE A 203 13.04 3.23 -2.15
N GLY A 204 14.16 3.91 -2.14
CA GLY A 204 14.24 5.31 -2.54
C GLY A 204 13.71 6.23 -1.43
N ALA A 205 14.33 6.18 -0.26
CA ALA A 205 13.86 6.87 0.95
C ALA A 205 13.62 8.38 0.76
N LYS A 206 14.20 8.98 -0.30
CA LYS A 206 13.92 10.38 -0.67
C LYS A 206 12.44 10.63 -1.00
N GLN A 207 11.71 9.63 -1.51
CA GLN A 207 10.26 9.73 -1.75
C GLN A 207 9.50 10.11 -0.47
N LEU A 208 9.88 9.54 0.68
CA LEU A 208 9.24 9.84 1.96
C LEU A 208 9.37 11.32 2.33
N TYR A 209 10.55 11.92 2.11
CA TYR A 209 10.77 13.33 2.41
C TYR A 209 9.98 14.25 1.46
N TRP A 210 9.89 13.90 0.19
CA TRP A 210 9.09 14.67 -0.76
C TRP A 210 7.59 14.56 -0.45
N ALA A 211 7.12 13.37 -0.12
CA ALA A 211 5.73 13.12 0.24
C ALA A 211 5.31 13.94 1.47
N ILE A 212 6.12 13.96 2.54
CA ILE A 212 5.78 14.72 3.75
C ILE A 212 5.79 16.22 3.50
N GLN A 213 6.74 16.74 2.70
CA GLN A 213 6.78 18.14 2.30
C GLN A 213 5.51 18.50 1.51
N LYS A 214 5.09 17.63 0.59
CA LYS A 214 3.89 17.84 -0.21
C LYS A 214 2.62 17.82 0.63
N LEU A 215 2.46 16.83 1.55
CA LEU A 215 1.36 16.81 2.50
C LEU A 215 1.27 18.09 3.33
N HIS A 216 2.39 18.54 3.87
CA HIS A 216 2.43 19.77 4.68
C HIS A 216 2.16 21.02 3.86
N SER A 217 2.49 21.05 2.55
CA SER A 217 2.13 22.16 1.67
C SER A 217 0.63 22.23 1.40
N LEU A 218 -0.06 21.08 1.40
CA LEU A 218 -1.50 21.01 1.24
C LEU A 218 -2.24 21.33 2.54
N ASP A 219 -1.81 20.76 3.66
CA ASP A 219 -2.38 21.04 4.98
C ASP A 219 -1.40 20.68 6.11
N LEU A 220 -1.12 21.66 6.97
CA LEU A 220 -0.27 21.47 8.15
C LEU A 220 -1.01 20.85 9.34
N ASN A 221 -2.36 20.79 9.28
CA ASN A 221 -3.20 20.40 10.40
C ASN A 221 -3.76 18.97 10.25
N LEU A 222 -2.89 18.02 9.94
CA LEU A 222 -3.27 16.62 9.87
C LEU A 222 -3.35 16.01 11.26
N ASP A 223 -4.43 15.26 11.53
CA ASP A 223 -4.58 14.52 12.78
C ASP A 223 -3.71 13.28 12.80
N ARG A 224 -3.63 12.57 11.66
CA ARG A 224 -2.83 11.35 11.50
C ARG A 224 -2.15 11.32 10.14
N ILE A 225 -1.03 10.59 10.06
CA ILE A 225 -0.33 10.30 8.81
C ILE A 225 -0.17 8.79 8.69
N ILE A 226 -0.66 8.25 7.59
CA ILE A 226 -0.57 6.82 7.25
C ILE A 226 0.31 6.68 6.00
N CYS A 227 1.30 5.79 6.07
CA CYS A 227 2.21 5.51 4.96
C CYS A 227 1.90 4.15 4.34
N LEU A 228 1.83 4.09 3.02
CA LEU A 228 1.60 2.87 2.25
C LEU A 228 2.87 2.54 1.45
N PHE A 229 3.35 1.32 1.55
CA PHE A 229 4.38 0.74 0.70
C PHE A 229 4.19 -0.78 0.63
N HIS A 230 4.78 -1.45 -0.35
CA HIS A 230 4.49 -2.86 -0.61
C HIS A 230 5.38 -3.81 0.19
N HIS A 231 6.70 -3.60 0.14
CA HIS A 231 7.66 -4.54 0.75
C HIS A 231 7.89 -4.24 2.22
N SER A 232 8.37 -5.23 2.97
CA SER A 232 8.77 -5.03 4.35
C SER A 232 9.96 -4.07 4.45
N VAL A 233 9.99 -3.24 5.49
CA VAL A 233 11.15 -2.36 5.79
C VAL A 233 12.44 -3.18 5.91
N ASP A 234 12.34 -4.43 6.32
CA ASP A 234 13.48 -5.35 6.45
C ASP A 234 14.11 -5.76 5.11
N ASP A 235 13.37 -5.63 4.01
CA ASP A 235 13.82 -6.03 2.67
C ASP A 235 14.74 -4.99 2.01
N PHE A 236 14.85 -3.78 2.59
CA PHE A 236 15.57 -2.67 1.98
C PHE A 236 16.94 -2.40 2.57
N THR A 237 17.89 -2.01 1.72
CA THR A 237 19.20 -1.50 2.15
C THR A 237 19.10 -0.19 2.93
N GLU A 238 18.01 0.56 2.74
CA GLU A 238 17.72 1.86 3.37
C GLU A 238 16.91 1.72 4.67
N LYS A 239 16.76 0.51 5.22
CA LYS A 239 15.96 0.22 6.42
C LYS A 239 16.12 1.27 7.54
N ASN A 240 17.35 1.59 7.91
CA ASN A 240 17.61 2.53 9.01
C ASN A 240 17.12 3.95 8.71
N GLU A 241 17.18 4.37 7.44
CA GLU A 241 16.70 5.68 7.00
C GLU A 241 15.17 5.73 6.99
N ILE A 242 14.53 4.66 6.50
CA ILE A 242 13.07 4.51 6.50
C ILE A 242 12.55 4.55 7.94
N VAL A 243 13.11 3.73 8.85
CA VAL A 243 12.71 3.70 10.26
C VAL A 243 12.89 5.06 10.92
N LYS A 244 14.03 5.71 10.68
CA LYS A 244 14.28 7.06 11.20
C LYS A 244 13.24 8.06 10.71
N PHE A 245 12.87 8.00 9.44
CA PHE A 245 11.83 8.85 8.88
C PHE A 245 10.47 8.60 9.53
N LEU A 246 10.01 7.35 9.57
CA LEU A 246 8.71 6.98 10.13
C LEU A 246 8.54 7.50 11.58
N LEU A 247 9.61 7.40 12.38
CA LEU A 247 9.58 7.84 13.77
C LEU A 247 9.70 9.36 13.96
N ASN A 248 10.47 10.05 13.11
CA ASN A 248 10.77 11.46 13.28
C ASN A 248 9.77 12.39 12.58
N LYS A 249 9.02 11.88 11.60
CA LYS A 249 8.07 12.68 10.80
C LYS A 249 6.61 12.43 11.14
N ASP A 250 6.35 11.94 12.36
CA ASP A 250 5.02 11.70 12.92
C ASP A 250 4.11 10.81 12.05
N VAL A 251 4.71 9.81 11.38
CA VAL A 251 3.93 8.75 10.73
C VAL A 251 3.37 7.86 11.85
N ASP A 252 2.07 7.77 11.92
CA ASP A 252 1.36 7.04 12.99
C ASP A 252 1.23 5.55 12.67
N LEU A 253 1.04 5.25 11.37
CA LEU A 253 0.74 3.92 10.86
C LEU A 253 1.37 3.71 9.48
N PHE A 254 1.87 2.52 9.22
CA PHE A 254 2.18 2.10 7.86
C PHE A 254 1.53 0.74 7.54
N LEU A 255 1.08 0.60 6.30
CA LEU A 255 0.45 -0.62 5.78
C LEU A 255 1.29 -1.17 4.63
N PHE A 256 1.49 -2.49 4.61
CA PHE A 256 2.33 -3.17 3.63
C PHE A 256 1.87 -4.61 3.33
N GLY A 257 2.47 -5.28 2.34
CA GLY A 257 2.10 -6.61 1.85
C GLY A 257 3.29 -7.53 1.61
N HIS A 258 3.38 -8.06 0.39
CA HIS A 258 4.47 -8.83 -0.20
C HIS A 258 4.68 -10.26 0.32
N HIS A 259 4.67 -10.48 1.62
CA HIS A 259 4.97 -11.80 2.20
C HIS A 259 3.75 -12.71 2.37
N HIS A 260 2.59 -12.32 1.89
CA HIS A 260 1.34 -13.07 1.88
C HIS A 260 0.84 -13.56 3.25
N SER A 261 1.43 -13.12 4.34
CA SER A 261 1.07 -13.53 5.70
C SER A 261 0.96 -12.32 6.62
N ILE A 262 0.04 -12.38 7.60
CA ILE A 262 -0.19 -11.30 8.55
C ILE A 262 1.05 -11.07 9.43
N LYS A 263 1.36 -9.82 9.68
CA LYS A 263 2.35 -9.37 10.67
C LYS A 263 1.90 -8.04 11.26
N SER A 264 1.91 -7.95 12.58
CA SER A 264 1.80 -6.68 13.28
C SER A 264 3.14 -6.33 13.90
N GLU A 265 3.57 -5.09 13.77
CA GLU A 265 4.84 -4.63 14.32
C GLU A 265 4.71 -3.23 14.93
N LYS A 266 5.54 -2.96 15.93
CA LYS A 266 5.68 -1.63 16.51
C LYS A 266 7.13 -1.22 16.43
N ILE A 267 7.40 -0.16 15.68
CA ILE A 267 8.71 0.49 15.65
C ILE A 267 8.70 1.60 16.70
N PHE A 268 9.67 1.61 17.59
CA PHE A 268 9.78 2.66 18.61
C PHE A 268 11.24 2.97 18.96
N ASN A 269 11.48 4.20 19.33
CA ASN A 269 12.71 4.68 19.94
C ASN A 269 12.39 5.94 20.76
N PRO A 270 13.39 6.61 21.42
CA PRO A 270 13.13 7.86 22.16
C PRO A 270 12.51 8.99 21.32
N ALA A 271 12.58 8.95 19.98
CA ALA A 271 11.99 9.96 19.11
C ALA A 271 10.49 9.75 18.85
N GLY A 272 9.98 8.51 19.00
CA GLY A 272 8.56 8.22 18.75
C GLY A 272 8.25 6.75 18.59
N SER A 273 7.02 6.46 18.17
CA SER A 273 6.58 5.11 17.79
C SER A 273 5.66 5.16 16.58
N CYS A 274 5.67 4.07 15.79
CA CYS A 274 4.83 3.90 14.62
C CYS A 274 4.36 2.43 14.58
N PHE A 275 3.10 2.20 14.21
CA PHE A 275 2.56 0.86 14.03
C PHE A 275 2.68 0.43 12.56
N GLY A 276 2.94 -0.84 12.32
CA GLY A 276 2.96 -1.45 10.99
C GLY A 276 2.05 -2.68 10.93
N PHE A 277 1.21 -2.77 9.90
CA PHE A 277 0.37 -3.94 9.67
C PHE A 277 0.57 -4.45 8.25
N ARG A 278 1.00 -5.70 8.16
CA ARG A 278 1.10 -6.43 6.91
C ARG A 278 -0.19 -7.18 6.64
N GLY A 279 -0.75 -6.96 5.45
CA GLY A 279 -1.84 -7.77 4.92
C GLY A 279 -1.37 -9.17 4.52
N ARG A 280 -2.28 -10.14 4.56
CA ARG A 280 -2.09 -11.39 3.81
C ARG A 280 -2.50 -11.18 2.36
N ALA A 281 -2.10 -12.11 1.47
CA ALA A 281 -2.57 -12.07 0.09
C ALA A 281 -4.11 -12.10 0.05
N ALA A 282 -4.70 -11.17 -0.71
CA ALA A 282 -6.16 -11.09 -0.79
C ALA A 282 -6.72 -12.24 -1.66
N LEU A 283 -6.08 -12.54 -2.80
CA LEU A 283 -6.54 -13.59 -3.71
C LEU A 283 -5.40 -14.58 -4.06
N ASN A 284 -4.37 -14.13 -4.73
CA ASN A 284 -3.20 -14.88 -5.22
C ASN A 284 -3.50 -16.37 -5.59
N LYS A 285 -3.47 -17.26 -4.62
CA LYS A 285 -3.77 -18.69 -4.74
C LYS A 285 -5.00 -19.04 -3.89
N PRO A 286 -6.22 -19.03 -4.48
CA PRO A 286 -7.47 -19.21 -3.74
C PRO A 286 -7.59 -20.51 -2.99
N ASP A 287 -7.01 -21.61 -3.52
CA ASP A 287 -6.99 -22.95 -2.99
C ASP A 287 -5.78 -23.27 -2.10
N GLU A 288 -5.12 -22.25 -1.53
CA GLU A 288 -3.94 -22.45 -0.67
C GLU A 288 -4.28 -23.25 0.60
N GLU A 289 -3.59 -24.37 0.80
CA GLU A 289 -3.81 -25.26 1.93
C GLU A 289 -3.09 -24.80 3.22
N ILE A 290 -2.01 -24.02 3.08
CA ILE A 290 -1.23 -23.56 4.23
C ILE A 290 -1.94 -22.37 4.87
N ASP A 291 -2.51 -22.56 6.04
CA ASP A 291 -3.34 -21.59 6.76
C ASP A 291 -2.83 -20.14 6.76
N LYS A 292 -1.55 -19.95 7.08
CA LYS A 292 -0.97 -18.60 7.15
C LYS A 292 -0.87 -17.86 5.81
N PHE A 293 -1.01 -18.59 4.69
CA PHE A 293 -0.96 -18.06 3.33
C PHE A 293 -2.32 -18.11 2.62
N GLN A 294 -3.36 -18.66 3.26
CA GLN A 294 -4.71 -18.64 2.71
C GLN A 294 -5.15 -17.19 2.43
N PRO A 295 -5.91 -16.97 1.35
CA PRO A 295 -6.37 -15.63 0.99
C PRO A 295 -7.17 -14.97 2.10
N GLY A 296 -7.06 -13.65 2.17
CA GLY A 296 -7.79 -12.89 3.17
C GLY A 296 -7.45 -11.41 3.16
N TYR A 297 -8.00 -10.68 4.12
CA TYR A 297 -7.76 -9.25 4.27
C TYR A 297 -7.98 -8.82 5.72
N GLN A 298 -7.76 -7.55 6.00
CA GLN A 298 -8.01 -6.99 7.32
C GLN A 298 -8.81 -5.70 7.25
N ILE A 299 -9.62 -5.45 8.30
CA ILE A 299 -10.35 -4.20 8.49
C ILE A 299 -9.80 -3.54 9.74
N ILE A 300 -9.38 -2.29 9.61
CA ILE A 300 -8.74 -1.52 10.67
C ILE A 300 -9.68 -0.42 11.11
N ASP A 301 -10.17 -0.49 12.35
CA ASP A 301 -11.02 0.52 12.95
C ASP A 301 -10.21 1.52 13.77
N ILE A 302 -10.11 2.75 13.28
CA ILE A 302 -9.36 3.85 13.89
C ILE A 302 -10.33 4.83 14.55
N ASP A 303 -10.14 5.05 15.83
CA ASP A 303 -10.83 6.10 16.58
C ASP A 303 -9.95 7.37 16.60
N LEU A 304 -10.28 8.30 15.69
CA LEU A 304 -9.55 9.56 15.55
C LEU A 304 -9.75 10.53 16.73
N PHE A 305 -10.80 10.34 17.54
CA PHE A 305 -11.06 11.18 18.70
C PHE A 305 -10.32 10.69 19.94
N SER A 306 -10.29 9.37 20.18
CA SER A 306 -9.53 8.77 21.27
C SER A 306 -8.07 8.42 20.89
N ASN A 307 -7.64 8.78 19.68
CA ASN A 307 -6.28 8.61 19.19
C ASN A 307 -5.74 7.17 19.23
N ARG A 308 -6.53 6.20 18.80
CA ARG A 308 -6.13 4.79 18.83
C ARG A 308 -6.71 3.99 17.65
N ILE A 309 -6.06 2.90 17.31
CA ILE A 309 -6.67 1.81 16.57
C ILE A 309 -7.46 1.01 17.58
N ARG A 310 -8.78 0.94 17.41
CA ARG A 310 -9.68 0.27 18.33
C ARG A 310 -9.56 -1.24 18.19
N GLU A 311 -9.64 -1.72 16.96
CA GLU A 311 -9.58 -3.14 16.64
C GLU A 311 -9.20 -3.38 15.18
N ILE A 312 -8.66 -4.56 14.91
CA ILE A 312 -8.33 -5.04 13.58
C ILE A 312 -9.06 -6.38 13.40
N HIS A 313 -9.95 -6.43 12.43
CA HIS A 313 -10.64 -7.66 12.06
C HIS A 313 -9.83 -8.37 10.97
N HIS A 314 -9.40 -9.59 11.23
CA HIS A 314 -8.71 -10.44 10.27
C HIS A 314 -9.73 -11.36 9.62
N ARG A 315 -9.81 -11.31 8.28
CA ARG A 315 -10.73 -12.09 7.46
C ARG A 315 -9.96 -13.10 6.63
N LYS A 316 -10.50 -14.31 6.53
CA LYS A 316 -9.92 -15.41 5.76
C LYS A 316 -10.96 -15.97 4.79
N TYR A 317 -10.56 -16.18 3.53
CA TYR A 317 -11.39 -16.83 2.51
C TYR A 317 -11.41 -18.35 2.73
N VAL A 318 -12.58 -18.97 2.58
CA VAL A 318 -12.78 -20.41 2.64
C VAL A 318 -13.14 -20.89 1.25
N PHE A 319 -12.21 -21.58 0.61
CA PHE A 319 -12.33 -22.02 -0.79
C PHE A 319 -13.44 -23.05 -1.00
N GLU A 320 -13.53 -24.07 -0.13
CA GLU A 320 -14.52 -25.17 -0.26
C GLU A 320 -15.97 -24.70 -0.07
N ASN A 321 -16.16 -23.59 0.61
CA ASN A 321 -17.46 -22.94 0.77
C ASN A 321 -17.24 -21.44 0.63
N PRO A 322 -17.33 -20.91 -0.59
CA PRO A 322 -16.88 -19.55 -0.93
C PRO A 322 -17.50 -18.47 -0.06
N GLN A 323 -16.78 -18.10 1.00
CA GLN A 323 -17.15 -17.04 1.93
C GLN A 323 -15.94 -16.55 2.72
N PHE A 324 -16.07 -15.38 3.33
CA PHE A 324 -15.09 -14.91 4.30
C PHE A 324 -15.53 -15.23 5.73
N VAL A 325 -14.59 -15.68 6.55
CA VAL A 325 -14.78 -15.93 7.97
C VAL A 325 -13.75 -15.18 8.80
N TYR A 326 -13.97 -15.05 10.10
CA TYR A 326 -12.96 -14.54 11.02
C TYR A 326 -11.75 -15.46 11.09
N ASP A 327 -10.55 -14.89 10.92
CA ASP A 327 -9.30 -15.63 11.04
C ASP A 327 -8.88 -15.77 12.52
N THR A 328 -9.43 -16.78 13.17
CA THR A 328 -9.18 -17.05 14.59
C THR A 328 -7.78 -17.58 14.87
N GLN A 329 -7.03 -17.99 13.85
CA GLN A 329 -5.64 -18.42 13.99
C GLN A 329 -4.70 -17.24 14.07
N SER A 330 -4.92 -16.23 13.22
CA SER A 330 -4.10 -15.00 13.22
C SER A 330 -4.40 -14.10 14.40
N ALA A 331 -5.65 -14.04 14.87
CA ALA A 331 -6.09 -13.26 16.01
C ALA A 331 -7.04 -14.04 16.93
N PRO A 332 -6.50 -14.96 17.75
CA PRO A 332 -7.32 -15.72 18.71
C PRO A 332 -7.96 -14.83 19.79
N PRO A 333 -9.14 -15.17 20.32
CA PRO A 333 -9.96 -16.33 19.89
C PRO A 333 -10.99 -15.99 18.81
N LYS A 334 -11.16 -14.72 18.43
CA LYS A 334 -12.30 -14.26 17.63
C LYS A 334 -11.94 -13.72 16.25
N GLY A 335 -10.67 -13.77 15.85
CA GLY A 335 -10.20 -13.13 14.62
C GLY A 335 -10.21 -11.60 14.70
N ILE A 336 -10.24 -11.04 15.93
CA ILE A 336 -10.21 -9.61 16.19
C ILE A 336 -9.01 -9.31 17.10
N ASP A 337 -8.10 -8.49 16.59
CA ASP A 337 -6.97 -7.98 17.36
C ASP A 337 -7.31 -6.59 17.93
N ASN A 338 -7.40 -6.51 19.23
CA ASN A 338 -7.63 -5.28 19.97
C ASN A 338 -6.62 -5.09 21.11
N ASN A 339 -5.49 -5.77 21.03
CA ASN A 339 -4.43 -5.74 22.04
C ASN A 339 -4.86 -6.25 23.43
N SER A 340 -6.00 -6.92 23.55
CA SER A 340 -6.54 -7.37 24.85
C SER A 340 -5.70 -8.50 25.48
N SER A 341 -5.01 -9.31 24.66
CA SER A 341 -4.10 -10.36 25.12
C SER A 341 -2.93 -9.82 25.96
N TYR A 342 -2.66 -8.52 25.86
CA TYR A 342 -1.64 -7.80 26.64
C TYR A 342 -2.24 -6.83 27.65
N GLY A 343 -3.55 -6.97 27.96
CA GLY A 343 -4.27 -6.10 28.90
C GLY A 343 -4.59 -4.70 28.34
N GLY A 344 -4.43 -4.49 27.04
CA GLY A 344 -4.72 -3.23 26.35
C GLY A 344 -6.17 -3.13 25.85
N ASN A 345 -6.54 -1.93 25.46
CA ASN A 345 -7.82 -1.60 24.82
C ASN A 345 -7.57 -0.91 23.47
N GLY A 346 -7.06 -1.69 22.50
CA GLY A 346 -6.58 -1.20 21.22
C GLY A 346 -5.11 -0.71 21.27
N TYR A 347 -4.68 -0.06 20.20
CA TYR A 347 -3.32 0.46 20.04
C TYR A 347 -3.35 1.98 20.08
N GLU A 348 -2.83 2.57 21.16
CA GLU A 348 -2.77 4.03 21.30
C GLU A 348 -1.69 4.63 20.40
N PHE A 349 -2.08 5.62 19.59
CA PHE A 349 -1.11 6.38 18.81
C PHE A 349 -0.24 7.25 19.72
N PRO A 350 1.02 7.48 19.36
CA PRO A 350 1.89 8.36 20.12
C PRO A 350 1.33 9.79 20.13
N HIS A 351 1.58 10.53 21.20
CA HIS A 351 1.29 11.96 21.20
C HIS A 351 2.20 12.68 20.21
N LYS A 352 1.58 13.50 19.34
CA LYS A 352 2.33 14.31 18.39
C LYS A 352 3.14 15.37 19.12
N LYS A 353 4.39 15.60 18.65
CA LYS A 353 5.19 16.74 19.10
C LYS A 353 4.46 18.07 18.79
N SER A 354 4.65 19.08 19.62
CA SER A 354 4.03 20.37 19.36
C SER A 354 4.54 20.98 18.05
N LYS A 355 3.64 21.58 17.26
CA LYS A 355 3.91 22.14 15.92
C LYS A 355 5.04 23.18 15.87
N SER A 356 5.38 23.84 16.99
CA SER A 356 6.47 24.83 17.05
C SER A 356 7.84 24.24 16.72
N ASN A 357 8.08 22.98 17.05
CA ASN A 357 9.37 22.34 16.78
C ASN A 357 9.53 21.90 15.30
N TYR A 358 8.44 21.72 14.58
CA TYR A 358 8.45 21.26 13.18
C TYR A 358 8.94 22.35 12.20
N LEU A 359 8.53 23.58 12.41
CA LEU A 359 8.93 24.70 11.56
C LEU A 359 10.41 25.09 11.78
N GLU A 360 10.94 24.87 12.98
CA GLU A 360 12.36 25.08 13.26
C GLU A 360 13.24 23.98 12.66
N GLU A 361 12.82 22.71 12.69
CA GLU A 361 13.55 21.60 12.07
C GLU A 361 13.61 21.73 10.54
N LEU A 362 12.52 22.14 9.89
CA LEU A 362 12.49 22.40 8.44
C LEU A 362 13.44 23.52 8.04
N LYS A 363 13.53 24.60 8.83
CA LYS A 363 14.46 25.70 8.59
C LYS A 363 15.94 25.28 8.76
N VAL A 364 16.24 24.41 9.71
CA VAL A 364 17.60 23.91 9.96
C VAL A 364 18.08 22.95 8.87
N GLU A 365 17.18 22.17 8.25
CA GLU A 365 17.54 21.29 7.13
C GLU A 365 17.82 22.09 5.84
N ASP A 366 17.14 23.20 5.62
CA ASP A 366 17.42 24.08 4.47
C ASP A 366 18.74 24.85 4.59
N PHE A 367 19.18 25.20 5.81
CA PHE A 367 20.45 25.85 6.07
C PHE A 367 21.70 24.93 6.00
N LYS A 368 21.53 23.63 5.95
CA LYS A 368 22.63 22.65 5.80
C LYS A 368 22.86 22.21 4.35
N ARG A 369 22.28 22.92 3.39
CA ARG A 369 22.36 22.61 1.95
C ARG A 369 23.21 23.56 1.12
N ASP A 370 23.91 24.51 1.74
CA ASP A 370 24.90 25.36 1.09
C ASP A 370 26.32 24.81 1.27
#